data_2d47ea4c249b49f2196f73392843a449
#
_entry.id   2d47ea4c249b49f2196f73392843a449
#
_cell.length_a   1.000
_cell.length_b   1.000
_cell.length_c   1.000
_cell.angle_alpha   90.00
_cell.angle_beta   90.00
_cell.angle_gamma   90.00
#
_symmetry.space_group_name_H-M   'P 1'
#
loop_
_entity.id
_entity.type
_entity.pdbx_description
1 polymer ?
#
loop_
_entity_poly.entity_id
_entity_poly.type
_entity_poly.pdbx_seq_one_letter_code
_entity_poly.pdbx_strand_id
1 'polypeptide(L)'
;MDGTASETPSCPISAAVGATVTALAQRLPGVRQRRKAARPQELLDAALGLFVAKGLAATRTEDVARLAGVSKGTLYLYYPSKDALFKAVVHTYLAQVIAVGTEMADKFDGPASELLQLLAHTWWTQVGSSKAAALMILIMSEASAFPDLAQYYVDEVVAPSHALLARVVQRGIDRGEFRAMDVTAVVQALIAPAQFLVLYRQCTAVCAANPVPLDPERFMQTQIELLLRGLEVRPQA
;
A
#
# COMPACT_ATOMS: atom_id res chain seq x y z
N MET A 1 44.34 -29.88 22.75
CA MET A 1 43.15 -29.38 23.53
C MET A 1 42.02 -29.19 22.54
N ASP A 2 41.18 -30.19 22.55
CA ASP A 2 40.13 -30.40 21.58
C ASP A 2 38.93 -29.47 21.83
N GLY A 3 38.49 -28.81 20.79
CA GLY A 3 37.22 -28.04 20.77
C GLY A 3 36.24 -28.72 19.85
N THR A 4 35.39 -29.57 20.40
CA THR A 4 34.32 -30.29 19.71
C THR A 4 33.19 -29.33 19.34
N ALA A 5 32.96 -29.18 18.04
CA ALA A 5 31.75 -28.55 17.49
C ALA A 5 30.55 -29.49 17.64
N SER A 6 29.52 -29.07 18.33
CA SER A 6 28.27 -29.81 18.50
C SER A 6 27.39 -29.61 17.25
N GLU A 7 27.24 -30.67 16.48
CA GLU A 7 26.26 -30.78 15.40
C GLU A 7 24.89 -31.02 16.00
N THR A 8 23.94 -30.10 15.69
CA THR A 8 22.50 -30.29 15.96
C THR A 8 21.88 -31.20 14.90
N PRO A 9 21.16 -32.26 15.28
CA PRO A 9 20.57 -33.19 14.31
C PRO A 9 19.38 -32.54 13.58
N SER A 10 19.47 -32.48 12.25
CA SER A 10 18.39 -32.10 11.38
C SER A 10 17.25 -33.12 11.37
N CYS A 11 16.04 -32.68 11.66
CA CYS A 11 14.85 -33.54 11.73
C CYS A 11 14.47 -34.07 10.31
N PRO A 12 14.37 -35.41 10.11
CA PRO A 12 14.12 -35.99 8.77
C PRO A 12 12.71 -35.79 8.20
N ILE A 13 11.81 -35.16 8.94
CA ILE A 13 10.40 -34.95 8.50
C ILE A 13 10.27 -33.79 7.51
N SER A 14 11.18 -32.81 7.51
CA SER A 14 11.14 -31.63 6.64
C SER A 14 11.45 -31.94 5.17
N ALA A 15 12.28 -32.94 4.88
CA ALA A 15 12.67 -33.28 3.51
C ALA A 15 11.60 -34.09 2.75
N ALA A 16 10.79 -34.89 3.45
CA ALA A 16 9.76 -35.73 2.84
C ALA A 16 8.52 -34.95 2.44
N VAL A 17 8.17 -33.87 3.16
CA VAL A 17 7.02 -33.02 2.86
C VAL A 17 7.26 -32.17 1.61
N GLY A 18 8.47 -31.67 1.42
CA GLY A 18 8.83 -30.84 0.26
C GLY A 18 8.74 -31.59 -1.08
N ALA A 19 9.19 -32.85 -1.13
CA ALA A 19 9.18 -33.66 -2.34
C ALA A 19 7.76 -34.10 -2.77
N THR A 20 6.86 -34.34 -1.82
CA THR A 20 5.49 -34.77 -2.09
C THR A 20 4.62 -33.63 -2.61
N VAL A 21 4.83 -32.40 -2.12
CA VAL A 21 4.10 -31.20 -2.58
C VAL A 21 4.50 -30.82 -4.00
N THR A 22 5.78 -30.97 -4.38
CA THR A 22 6.26 -30.66 -5.74
C THR A 22 5.77 -31.69 -6.76
N ALA A 23 5.64 -32.96 -6.41
CA ALA A 23 5.18 -34.02 -7.29
C ALA A 23 3.66 -33.97 -7.54
N LEU A 24 2.85 -33.51 -6.56
CA LEU A 24 1.38 -33.33 -6.72
C LEU A 24 1.03 -32.12 -7.57
N ALA A 25 1.85 -31.07 -7.55
CA ALA A 25 1.64 -29.84 -8.34
C ALA A 25 1.78 -30.07 -9.86
N GLN A 26 2.45 -31.15 -10.29
CA GLN A 26 2.69 -31.45 -11.71
C GLN A 26 1.60 -32.28 -12.38
N ARG A 27 0.57 -32.75 -11.65
CA ARG A 27 -0.46 -33.67 -12.20
C ARG A 27 -1.90 -33.16 -12.19
N LEU A 28 -2.14 -31.89 -11.89
CA LEU A 28 -3.51 -31.34 -11.91
C LEU A 28 -3.83 -30.66 -13.25
N PRO A 29 -4.96 -30.99 -13.91
CA PRO A 29 -5.41 -30.33 -15.14
C PRO A 29 -6.01 -28.94 -14.85
N GLY A 30 -5.23 -28.06 -14.25
CA GLY A 30 -5.64 -26.70 -13.83
C GLY A 30 -4.61 -25.62 -14.13
N VAL A 31 -3.43 -25.97 -14.64
CA VAL A 31 -2.33 -25.00 -14.91
C VAL A 31 -2.75 -23.93 -15.93
N ARG A 32 -3.59 -24.29 -16.90
CA ARG A 32 -4.08 -23.34 -17.92
C ARG A 32 -5.14 -22.38 -17.36
N GLN A 33 -5.99 -22.84 -16.43
CA GLN A 33 -7.04 -22.04 -15.80
C GLN A 33 -6.46 -21.13 -14.70
N ARG A 34 -5.47 -21.61 -13.94
CA ARG A 34 -4.70 -20.82 -12.97
C ARG A 34 -3.89 -19.71 -13.63
N ARG A 35 -3.23 -19.97 -14.78
CA ARG A 35 -2.54 -18.93 -15.58
C ARG A 35 -3.50 -17.88 -16.13
N LYS A 36 -4.74 -18.23 -16.47
CA LYS A 36 -5.72 -17.29 -17.00
C LYS A 36 -6.25 -16.33 -15.90
N ALA A 37 -6.37 -16.82 -14.67
CA ALA A 37 -6.78 -16.01 -13.51
C ALA A 37 -5.64 -15.09 -12.97
N ALA A 38 -4.37 -15.50 -13.10
CA ALA A 38 -3.21 -14.72 -12.65
C ALA A 38 -2.82 -13.60 -13.64
N ARG A 39 -3.23 -13.67 -14.90
CA ARG A 39 -2.83 -12.72 -15.96
C ARG A 39 -3.21 -11.25 -15.72
N PRO A 40 -4.40 -10.91 -15.18
CA PRO A 40 -4.71 -9.53 -14.86
C PRO A 40 -3.73 -8.93 -13.84
N GLN A 41 -3.37 -9.69 -12.81
CA GLN A 41 -2.42 -9.22 -11.80
C GLN A 41 -1.00 -9.04 -12.36
N GLU A 42 -0.51 -10.00 -13.18
CA GLU A 42 0.78 -9.89 -13.86
C GLU A 42 0.86 -8.63 -14.74
N LEU A 43 -0.24 -8.26 -15.40
CA LEU A 43 -0.34 -7.02 -16.18
C LEU A 43 -0.30 -5.77 -15.30
N LEU A 44 -0.99 -5.79 -14.17
CA LEU A 44 -1.00 -4.67 -13.22
C LEU A 44 0.36 -4.47 -12.56
N ASP A 45 1.04 -5.56 -12.17
CA ASP A 45 2.40 -5.51 -11.60
C ASP A 45 3.42 -4.94 -12.60
N ALA A 46 3.34 -5.38 -13.86
CA ALA A 46 4.19 -4.87 -14.95
C ALA A 46 3.89 -3.39 -15.24
N ALA A 47 2.60 -3.02 -15.26
CA ALA A 47 2.18 -1.64 -15.50
C ALA A 47 2.63 -0.71 -14.37
N LEU A 48 2.43 -1.10 -13.10
CA LEU A 48 2.91 -0.34 -11.94
C LEU A 48 4.42 -0.09 -12.04
N GLY A 49 5.20 -1.15 -12.32
CA GLY A 49 6.65 -1.03 -12.46
C GLY A 49 7.09 -0.05 -13.55
N LEU A 50 6.42 -0.08 -14.72
CA LEU A 50 6.73 0.80 -15.85
C LEU A 50 6.23 2.23 -15.62
N PHE A 51 5.05 2.43 -15.07
CA PHE A 51 4.54 3.76 -14.74
C PHE A 51 5.46 4.48 -13.75
N VAL A 52 5.87 3.78 -12.68
CA VAL A 52 6.80 4.35 -11.70
C VAL A 52 8.17 4.64 -12.30
N ALA A 53 8.69 3.78 -13.19
CA ALA A 53 10.04 3.94 -13.74
C ALA A 53 10.14 4.98 -14.86
N LYS A 54 9.09 5.15 -15.67
CA LYS A 54 9.13 5.97 -16.91
C LYS A 54 8.14 7.12 -16.92
N GLY A 55 7.20 7.18 -15.96
CA GLY A 55 6.04 8.05 -16.00
C GLY A 55 4.89 7.50 -16.85
N LEU A 56 3.71 8.09 -16.73
CA LEU A 56 2.53 7.70 -17.48
C LEU A 56 2.66 8.06 -18.96
N ALA A 57 3.15 9.26 -19.26
CA ALA A 57 3.32 9.74 -20.64
C ALA A 57 4.19 8.81 -21.48
N ALA A 58 5.38 8.45 -21.00
CA ALA A 58 6.38 7.66 -21.71
C ALA A 58 6.09 6.14 -21.73
N THR A 59 5.19 5.64 -20.87
CA THR A 59 4.86 4.21 -20.82
C THR A 59 3.98 3.83 -22.00
N ARG A 60 4.39 2.78 -22.73
CA ARG A 60 3.62 2.19 -23.84
C ARG A 60 3.00 0.87 -23.40
N THR A 61 1.76 0.61 -23.79
CA THR A 61 1.05 -0.64 -23.48
C THR A 61 1.74 -1.88 -24.05
N GLU A 62 2.48 -1.72 -25.16
CA GLU A 62 3.32 -2.77 -25.74
C GLU A 62 4.46 -3.20 -24.81
N ASP A 63 5.07 -2.23 -24.10
CA ASP A 63 6.13 -2.53 -23.12
C ASP A 63 5.56 -3.27 -21.91
N VAL A 64 4.35 -2.90 -21.45
CA VAL A 64 3.64 -3.60 -20.38
C VAL A 64 3.32 -5.03 -20.79
N ALA A 65 2.74 -5.24 -21.97
CA ALA A 65 2.41 -6.57 -22.47
C ALA A 65 3.66 -7.47 -22.57
N ARG A 66 4.76 -6.91 -23.11
CA ARG A 66 6.04 -7.61 -23.21
C ARG A 66 6.61 -7.99 -21.84
N LEU A 67 6.58 -7.07 -20.87
CA LEU A 67 7.08 -7.31 -19.52
C LEU A 67 6.24 -8.38 -18.79
N ALA A 68 4.91 -8.36 -18.98
CA ALA A 68 4.00 -9.35 -18.45
C ALA A 68 3.99 -10.69 -19.22
N GLY A 69 4.80 -10.83 -20.30
CA GLY A 69 4.88 -12.05 -21.08
C GLY A 69 3.62 -12.39 -21.87
N VAL A 70 2.82 -11.39 -22.27
CA VAL A 70 1.58 -11.56 -23.04
C VAL A 70 1.62 -10.80 -24.36
N SER A 71 0.69 -11.13 -25.29
CA SER A 71 0.52 -10.35 -26.52
C SER A 71 -0.17 -9.00 -26.23
N LYS A 72 0.06 -8.01 -27.10
CA LYS A 72 -0.65 -6.73 -27.06
C LYS A 72 -2.19 -6.93 -27.10
N GLY A 73 -2.67 -7.86 -27.95
CA GLY A 73 -4.09 -8.18 -28.03
C GLY A 73 -4.64 -8.74 -26.71
N THR A 74 -3.83 -9.52 -25.99
CA THR A 74 -4.21 -10.03 -24.66
C THR A 74 -4.36 -8.91 -23.65
N LEU A 75 -3.45 -7.92 -23.66
CA LEU A 75 -3.56 -6.76 -22.76
C LEU A 75 -4.86 -5.98 -23.04
N TYR A 76 -5.13 -5.67 -24.31
CA TYR A 76 -6.32 -4.90 -24.68
C TYR A 76 -7.65 -5.64 -24.43
N LEU A 77 -7.61 -6.96 -24.31
CA LEU A 77 -8.78 -7.75 -23.89
C LEU A 77 -9.17 -7.46 -22.42
N TYR A 78 -8.18 -7.17 -21.55
CA TYR A 78 -8.41 -6.85 -20.13
C TYR A 78 -8.55 -5.35 -19.90
N TYR A 79 -7.72 -4.55 -20.58
CA TYR A 79 -7.63 -3.10 -20.39
C TYR A 79 -7.67 -2.40 -21.75
N PRO A 80 -8.82 -1.84 -22.17
CA PRO A 80 -9.05 -1.34 -23.53
C PRO A 80 -8.21 -0.09 -23.88
N SER A 81 -7.62 0.56 -22.89
CA SER A 81 -6.76 1.73 -23.09
C SER A 81 -5.67 1.80 -22.01
N LYS A 82 -4.66 2.68 -22.23
CA LYS A 82 -3.65 2.98 -21.23
C LYS A 82 -4.27 3.60 -19.98
N ASP A 83 -5.27 4.44 -20.15
CA ASP A 83 -6.00 5.08 -19.04
C ASP A 83 -6.80 4.06 -18.22
N ALA A 84 -7.47 3.11 -18.89
CA ALA A 84 -8.16 2.01 -18.23
C ALA A 84 -7.18 1.13 -17.42
N LEU A 85 -6.00 0.84 -17.99
CA LEU A 85 -4.94 0.12 -17.30
C LEU A 85 -4.42 0.91 -16.08
N PHE A 86 -4.19 2.22 -16.23
CA PHE A 86 -3.74 3.08 -15.14
C PHE A 86 -4.78 3.15 -14.01
N LYS A 87 -6.06 3.36 -14.34
CA LYS A 87 -7.16 3.34 -13.37
C LYS A 87 -7.23 2.01 -12.62
N ALA A 88 -7.05 0.89 -13.31
CA ALA A 88 -7.01 -0.42 -12.66
C ALA A 88 -5.80 -0.59 -11.73
N VAL A 89 -4.63 -0.04 -12.07
CA VAL A 89 -3.46 0.00 -11.18
C VAL A 89 -3.76 0.84 -9.94
N VAL A 90 -4.30 2.05 -10.09
CA VAL A 90 -4.68 2.91 -8.95
C VAL A 90 -5.69 2.21 -8.04
N HIS A 91 -6.73 1.63 -8.64
CA HIS A 91 -7.75 0.89 -7.88
C HIS A 91 -7.13 -0.26 -7.08
N THR A 92 -6.33 -1.11 -7.74
CA THR A 92 -5.79 -2.32 -7.11
C THR A 92 -4.77 -2.02 -6.00
N TYR A 93 -3.89 -1.03 -6.20
CA TYR A 93 -2.79 -0.78 -5.27
C TYR A 93 -3.07 0.32 -4.24
N LEU A 94 -4.07 1.17 -4.47
CA LEU A 94 -4.41 2.27 -3.55
C LEU A 94 -5.84 2.19 -3.03
N ALA A 95 -6.85 2.14 -3.91
CA ALA A 95 -8.25 2.19 -3.49
C ALA A 95 -8.68 0.95 -2.70
N GLN A 96 -8.22 -0.25 -3.06
CA GLN A 96 -8.54 -1.47 -2.32
C GLN A 96 -8.05 -1.45 -0.87
N VAL A 97 -6.93 -0.81 -0.58
CA VAL A 97 -6.41 -0.67 0.79
C VAL A 97 -7.35 0.17 1.65
N ILE A 98 -7.97 1.19 1.07
CA ILE A 98 -8.96 2.03 1.75
C ILE A 98 -10.24 1.24 1.99
N ALA A 99 -10.68 0.43 1.03
CA ALA A 99 -11.84 -0.45 1.20
C ALA A 99 -11.62 -1.45 2.35
N VAL A 100 -10.43 -2.07 2.44
CA VAL A 100 -10.03 -2.94 3.55
C VAL A 100 -10.04 -2.17 4.87
N GLY A 101 -9.49 -0.95 4.90
CA GLY A 101 -9.52 -0.08 6.09
C GLY A 101 -10.94 0.28 6.51
N THR A 102 -11.83 0.50 5.55
CA THR A 102 -13.25 0.80 5.81
C THR A 102 -13.96 -0.41 6.42
N GLU A 103 -13.78 -1.60 5.85
CA GLU A 103 -14.32 -2.84 6.40
C GLU A 103 -13.79 -3.14 7.83
N MET A 104 -12.50 -2.87 8.04
CA MET A 104 -11.89 -2.97 9.36
C MET A 104 -12.53 -2.01 10.35
N ALA A 105 -12.74 -0.74 9.98
CA ALA A 105 -13.38 0.26 10.82
C ALA A 105 -14.84 -0.07 11.17
N ASP A 106 -15.56 -0.73 10.26
CA ASP A 106 -16.95 -1.16 10.46
C ASP A 106 -17.08 -2.31 11.46
N LYS A 107 -16.06 -3.17 11.54
CA LYS A 107 -16.06 -4.36 12.42
C LYS A 107 -15.33 -4.12 13.74
N PHE A 108 -14.64 -3.00 13.90
CA PHE A 108 -13.81 -2.74 15.07
C PHE A 108 -14.57 -2.04 16.18
N ASP A 109 -14.73 -2.71 17.34
CA ASP A 109 -15.44 -2.17 18.50
C ASP A 109 -14.53 -1.51 19.56
N GLY A 110 -13.21 -1.62 19.41
CA GLY A 110 -12.22 -1.07 20.35
C GLY A 110 -12.12 0.46 20.31
N PRO A 111 -11.15 1.02 21.06
CA PRO A 111 -10.90 2.46 21.12
C PRO A 111 -10.53 3.05 19.73
N ALA A 112 -10.94 4.29 19.48
CA ALA A 112 -10.64 4.98 18.22
C ALA A 112 -9.12 5.18 18.02
N SER A 113 -8.36 5.36 19.10
CA SER A 113 -6.89 5.45 19.08
C SER A 113 -6.23 4.18 18.56
N GLU A 114 -6.69 3.00 18.99
CA GLU A 114 -6.19 1.72 18.50
C GLU A 114 -6.54 1.50 17.02
N LEU A 115 -7.75 1.89 16.60
CA LEU A 115 -8.14 1.79 15.19
C LEU A 115 -7.29 2.69 14.31
N LEU A 116 -7.00 3.94 14.71
CA LEU A 116 -6.12 4.82 13.96
C LEU A 116 -4.70 4.25 13.81
N GLN A 117 -4.15 3.63 14.87
CA GLN A 117 -2.86 2.94 14.80
C GLN A 117 -2.90 1.76 13.81
N LEU A 118 -3.95 0.95 13.87
CA LEU A 118 -4.14 -0.21 13.00
C LEU A 118 -4.27 0.22 11.52
N LEU A 119 -5.06 1.24 11.23
CA LEU A 119 -5.21 1.81 9.88
C LEU A 119 -3.89 2.36 9.35
N ALA A 120 -3.14 3.09 10.15
CA ALA A 120 -1.85 3.63 9.76
C ALA A 120 -0.81 2.53 9.52
N HIS A 121 -0.76 1.50 10.36
CA HIS A 121 0.11 0.34 10.18
C HIS A 121 -0.25 -0.42 8.90
N THR A 122 -1.55 -0.68 8.67
CA THR A 122 -2.04 -1.36 7.46
C THR A 122 -1.67 -0.57 6.20
N TRP A 123 -1.92 0.73 6.20
CA TRP A 123 -1.54 1.60 5.09
C TRP A 123 -0.02 1.60 4.84
N TRP A 124 0.78 1.69 5.91
CA TRP A 124 2.23 1.68 5.80
C TRP A 124 2.74 0.39 5.18
N THR A 125 2.28 -0.77 5.68
CA THR A 125 2.73 -2.08 5.19
C THR A 125 2.30 -2.36 3.76
N GLN A 126 1.10 -1.96 3.36
CA GLN A 126 0.56 -2.27 2.03
C GLN A 126 0.93 -1.21 0.97
N VAL A 127 0.99 0.06 1.34
CA VAL A 127 1.24 1.17 0.42
C VAL A 127 2.55 1.87 0.73
N GLY A 128 2.70 2.47 1.90
CA GLY A 128 3.78 3.38 2.24
C GLY A 128 5.18 2.78 2.08
N SER A 129 5.36 1.50 2.45
CA SER A 129 6.63 0.77 2.31
C SER A 129 6.80 0.10 0.95
N SER A 130 5.78 0.07 0.11
CA SER A 130 5.75 -0.63 -1.17
C SER A 130 6.05 0.26 -2.38
N LYS A 131 6.09 -0.34 -3.58
CA LYS A 131 6.20 0.40 -4.85
C LYS A 131 4.96 1.24 -5.15
N ALA A 132 3.80 0.92 -4.55
CA ALA A 132 2.57 1.68 -4.73
C ALA A 132 2.69 3.14 -4.22
N ALA A 133 3.55 3.40 -3.23
CA ALA A 133 3.82 4.76 -2.76
C ALA A 133 4.34 5.69 -3.87
N ALA A 134 5.19 5.17 -4.76
CA ALA A 134 5.71 5.94 -5.89
C ALA A 134 4.62 6.33 -6.91
N LEU A 135 3.54 5.54 -7.01
CA LEU A 135 2.40 5.86 -7.85
C LEU A 135 1.69 7.15 -7.39
N MET A 136 1.62 7.38 -6.07
CA MET A 136 1.03 8.62 -5.51
C MET A 136 1.82 9.85 -5.97
N ILE A 137 3.16 9.79 -5.91
CA ILE A 137 4.02 10.88 -6.37
C ILE A 137 3.89 11.09 -7.87
N LEU A 138 3.86 10.01 -8.65
CA LEU A 138 3.65 10.08 -10.09
C LEU A 138 2.35 10.80 -10.44
N ILE A 139 1.23 10.43 -9.80
CA ILE A 139 -0.07 11.07 -10.04
C ILE A 139 0.00 12.57 -9.73
N MET A 140 0.57 12.94 -8.59
CA MET A 140 0.70 14.34 -8.19
C MET A 140 1.59 15.14 -9.14
N SER A 141 2.67 14.55 -9.66
CA SER A 141 3.59 15.23 -10.58
C SER A 141 3.03 15.39 -11.99
N GLU A 142 2.17 14.47 -12.44
CA GLU A 142 1.60 14.47 -13.78
C GLU A 142 0.13 14.95 -13.82
N ALA A 143 -0.44 15.37 -12.68
CA ALA A 143 -1.84 15.78 -12.55
C ALA A 143 -2.28 16.84 -13.59
N SER A 144 -1.41 17.82 -13.86
CA SER A 144 -1.70 18.88 -14.85
C SER A 144 -1.75 18.36 -16.29
N ALA A 145 -1.01 17.31 -16.60
CA ALA A 145 -1.00 16.70 -17.94
C ALA A 145 -2.15 15.70 -18.15
N PHE A 146 -2.66 15.11 -17.05
CA PHE A 146 -3.71 14.10 -17.08
C PHE A 146 -4.82 14.41 -16.06
N PRO A 147 -5.61 15.48 -16.24
CA PRO A 147 -6.58 15.95 -15.26
C PRO A 147 -7.67 14.91 -14.95
N ASP A 148 -8.13 14.13 -15.94
CA ASP A 148 -9.15 13.09 -15.74
C ASP A 148 -8.65 11.95 -14.85
N LEU A 149 -7.35 11.62 -14.94
CA LEU A 149 -6.74 10.59 -14.09
C LEU A 149 -6.44 11.13 -12.70
N ALA A 150 -6.10 12.41 -12.60
CA ALA A 150 -5.96 13.09 -11.31
C ALA A 150 -7.32 13.16 -10.58
N GLN A 151 -8.41 13.51 -11.29
CA GLN A 151 -9.75 13.50 -10.73
C GLN A 151 -10.16 12.09 -10.27
N TYR A 152 -9.90 11.06 -11.09
CA TYR A 152 -10.14 9.67 -10.69
C TYR A 152 -9.40 9.29 -9.39
N TYR A 153 -8.16 9.73 -9.23
CA TYR A 153 -7.40 9.50 -8.01
C TYR A 153 -8.02 10.22 -6.80
N VAL A 154 -8.51 11.45 -6.99
CA VAL A 154 -9.22 12.18 -5.93
C VAL A 154 -10.47 11.41 -5.51
N ASP A 155 -11.27 10.95 -6.46
CA ASP A 155 -12.56 10.30 -6.20
C ASP A 155 -12.41 8.91 -5.57
N GLU A 156 -11.43 8.13 -6.03
CA GLU A 156 -11.26 6.73 -5.61
C GLU A 156 -10.30 6.55 -4.42
N VAL A 157 -9.42 7.52 -4.18
CA VAL A 157 -8.38 7.38 -3.16
C VAL A 157 -8.43 8.50 -2.12
N VAL A 158 -8.35 9.76 -2.55
CA VAL A 158 -8.20 10.88 -1.60
C VAL A 158 -9.48 11.08 -0.79
N ALA A 159 -10.62 11.26 -1.45
CA ALA A 159 -11.89 11.51 -0.77
C ALA A 159 -12.32 10.33 0.13
N PRO A 160 -12.26 9.05 -0.32
CA PRO A 160 -12.58 7.93 0.56
C PRO A 160 -11.64 7.78 1.75
N SER A 161 -10.32 8.03 1.59
CA SER A 161 -9.37 7.96 2.71
C SER A 161 -9.65 9.03 3.75
N HIS A 162 -9.95 10.27 3.31
CA HIS A 162 -10.33 11.36 4.22
C HIS A 162 -11.63 11.05 4.94
N ALA A 163 -12.64 10.53 4.24
CA ALA A 163 -13.92 10.14 4.85
C ALA A 163 -13.77 9.05 5.89
N LEU A 164 -12.93 8.03 5.62
CA LEU A 164 -12.62 6.96 6.57
C LEU A 164 -12.01 7.52 7.86
N LEU A 165 -10.94 8.32 7.74
CA LEU A 165 -10.25 8.89 8.89
C LEU A 165 -11.14 9.86 9.67
N ALA A 166 -11.92 10.70 8.97
CA ALA A 166 -12.87 11.63 9.59
C ALA A 166 -13.92 10.88 10.43
N ARG A 167 -14.45 9.77 9.90
CA ARG A 167 -15.41 8.90 10.63
C ARG A 167 -14.80 8.32 11.89
N VAL A 168 -13.55 7.87 11.84
CA VAL A 168 -12.87 7.30 13.03
C VAL A 168 -12.58 8.37 14.07
N VAL A 169 -12.10 9.54 13.66
CA VAL A 169 -11.85 10.69 14.55
C VAL A 169 -13.15 11.17 15.19
N GLN A 170 -14.23 11.32 14.42
CA GLN A 170 -15.53 11.72 14.92
C GLN A 170 -16.09 10.70 15.93
N ARG A 171 -15.96 9.39 15.64
CA ARG A 171 -16.34 8.33 16.57
C ARG A 171 -15.60 8.45 17.92
N GLY A 172 -14.30 8.78 17.88
CA GLY A 172 -13.52 9.00 19.11
C GLY A 172 -14.01 10.22 19.90
N ILE A 173 -14.39 11.31 19.23
CA ILE A 173 -14.98 12.50 19.85
C ILE A 173 -16.35 12.15 20.46
N ASP A 174 -17.24 11.48 19.74
CA ASP A 174 -18.58 11.11 20.17
C ASP A 174 -18.57 10.16 21.39
N ARG A 175 -17.54 9.30 21.49
CA ARG A 175 -17.33 8.40 22.64
C ARG A 175 -16.60 9.07 23.82
N GLY A 176 -16.16 10.33 23.67
CA GLY A 176 -15.38 11.03 24.69
C GLY A 176 -13.94 10.52 24.85
N GLU A 177 -13.44 9.72 23.91
CA GLU A 177 -12.06 9.25 23.87
C GLU A 177 -11.13 10.40 23.40
N PHE A 178 -11.62 11.22 22.48
CA PHE A 178 -10.92 12.38 21.96
C PHE A 178 -11.60 13.67 22.39
N ARG A 179 -10.80 14.71 22.60
CA ARG A 179 -11.31 16.07 22.84
C ARG A 179 -11.98 16.64 21.57
N ALA A 180 -12.93 17.54 21.74
CA ALA A 180 -13.55 18.24 20.62
C ALA A 180 -12.50 19.05 19.84
N MET A 181 -12.39 18.80 18.54
CA MET A 181 -11.43 19.43 17.62
C MET A 181 -12.03 19.55 16.22
N ASP A 182 -11.40 20.35 15.38
CA ASP A 182 -11.69 20.35 13.94
C ASP A 182 -11.24 19.03 13.32
N VAL A 183 -12.20 18.18 12.98
CA VAL A 183 -11.97 16.85 12.38
C VAL A 183 -11.17 16.95 11.08
N THR A 184 -11.44 17.98 10.25
CA THR A 184 -10.74 18.16 8.99
C THR A 184 -9.25 18.44 9.23
N ALA A 185 -8.93 19.33 10.17
CA ALA A 185 -7.56 19.63 10.52
C ALA A 185 -6.83 18.42 11.12
N VAL A 186 -7.50 17.61 11.95
CA VAL A 186 -6.95 16.37 12.50
C VAL A 186 -6.64 15.37 11.39
N VAL A 187 -7.55 15.18 10.43
CA VAL A 187 -7.33 14.27 9.28
C VAL A 187 -6.11 14.72 8.46
N GLN A 188 -5.98 16.03 8.20
CA GLN A 188 -4.80 16.55 7.51
C GLN A 188 -3.51 16.29 8.29
N ALA A 189 -3.53 16.47 9.62
CA ALA A 189 -2.38 16.20 10.47
C ALA A 189 -2.01 14.70 10.53
N LEU A 190 -2.97 13.79 10.37
CA LEU A 190 -2.73 12.35 10.27
C LEU A 190 -2.08 11.96 8.92
N ILE A 191 -2.51 12.60 7.83
CA ILE A 191 -2.08 12.25 6.47
C ILE A 191 -0.71 12.86 6.13
N ALA A 192 -0.47 14.11 6.51
CA ALA A 192 0.71 14.86 6.09
C ALA A 192 2.07 14.17 6.42
N PRO A 193 2.29 13.59 7.61
CA PRO A 193 3.54 12.87 7.90
C PRO A 193 3.75 11.64 7.02
N ALA A 194 2.67 10.93 6.68
CA ALA A 194 2.71 9.77 5.80
C ALA A 194 3.10 10.17 4.36
N GLN A 195 2.50 11.26 3.85
CA GLN A 195 2.87 11.81 2.54
C GLN A 195 4.33 12.32 2.52
N PHE A 196 4.78 12.96 3.59
CA PHE A 196 6.18 13.37 3.74
C PHE A 196 7.12 12.17 3.63
N LEU A 197 6.85 11.06 4.31
CA LEU A 197 7.66 9.85 4.24
C LEU A 197 7.70 9.25 2.84
N VAL A 198 6.56 9.21 2.14
CA VAL A 198 6.50 8.74 0.75
C VAL A 198 7.40 9.61 -0.13
N LEU A 199 7.29 10.93 -0.02
CA LEU A 199 8.13 11.87 -0.77
C LEU A 199 9.61 11.70 -0.42
N TYR A 200 9.95 11.63 0.86
CA TYR A 200 11.32 11.47 1.35
C TYR A 200 11.97 10.22 0.76
N ARG A 201 11.29 9.07 0.79
CA ARG A 201 11.81 7.80 0.25
C ARG A 201 12.06 7.82 -1.26
N GLN A 202 11.30 8.62 -2.02
CA GLN A 202 11.49 8.76 -3.46
C GLN A 202 12.64 9.72 -3.80
N CYS A 203 13.05 10.57 -2.88
CA CYS A 203 14.08 11.59 -3.08
C CYS A 203 15.47 11.07 -2.67
N THR A 204 15.96 10.04 -3.39
CA THR A 204 17.20 9.32 -3.07
C THR A 204 18.43 10.22 -2.90
N ALA A 205 18.55 11.29 -3.70
CA ALA A 205 19.65 12.24 -3.63
C ALA A 205 19.64 13.02 -2.29
N VAL A 206 18.47 13.46 -1.82
CA VAL A 206 18.32 14.15 -0.52
C VAL A 206 18.55 13.17 0.62
N CYS A 207 18.06 11.95 0.53
CA CYS A 207 18.30 10.93 1.55
C CYS A 207 19.79 10.58 1.68
N ALA A 208 20.48 10.46 0.55
CA ALA A 208 21.92 10.15 0.54
C ALA A 208 22.78 11.30 1.11
N ALA A 209 22.35 12.53 0.96
CA ALA A 209 23.03 13.73 1.48
C ALA A 209 22.67 14.07 2.93
N ASN A 210 21.64 13.43 3.49
CA ASN A 210 21.19 13.73 4.83
C ASN A 210 22.13 13.11 5.88
N PRO A 211 22.77 13.92 6.75
CA PRO A 211 23.67 13.43 7.80
C PRO A 211 22.92 12.65 8.90
N VAL A 212 21.61 12.86 9.03
CA VAL A 212 20.75 12.14 9.98
C VAL A 212 19.75 11.30 9.19
N PRO A 213 20.01 10.00 8.99
CA PRO A 213 19.10 9.13 8.25
C PRO A 213 17.77 9.01 8.98
N LEU A 214 16.67 9.19 8.24
CA LEU A 214 15.33 9.00 8.75
C LEU A 214 14.97 7.52 8.71
N ASP A 215 14.65 6.94 9.87
CA ASP A 215 14.01 5.64 9.98
C ASP A 215 12.50 5.81 9.76
N PRO A 216 11.93 5.31 8.66
CA PRO A 216 10.53 5.55 8.34
C PRO A 216 9.55 4.91 9.33
N GLU A 217 9.86 3.72 9.85
CA GLU A 217 8.98 3.00 10.79
C GLU A 217 8.93 3.73 12.13
N ARG A 218 10.10 4.08 12.64
CA ARG A 218 10.22 4.86 13.89
C ARG A 218 9.57 6.23 13.75
N PHE A 219 9.72 6.89 12.60
CA PHE A 219 9.07 8.18 12.34
C PHE A 219 7.54 8.05 12.38
N MET A 220 6.96 7.09 11.65
CA MET A 220 5.52 6.87 11.64
C MET A 220 4.98 6.54 13.04
N GLN A 221 5.65 5.67 13.76
CA GLN A 221 5.26 5.31 15.12
C GLN A 221 5.26 6.53 16.05
N THR A 222 6.33 7.33 16.01
CA THR A 222 6.47 8.56 16.82
C THR A 222 5.40 9.58 16.47
N GLN A 223 5.12 9.79 15.17
CA GLN A 223 4.10 10.73 14.72
C GLN A 223 2.69 10.34 15.17
N ILE A 224 2.33 9.08 15.04
CA ILE A 224 1.03 8.59 15.52
C ILE A 224 0.92 8.74 17.04
N GLU A 225 1.95 8.37 17.80
CA GLU A 225 1.94 8.50 19.24
C GLU A 225 1.76 9.97 19.69
N LEU A 226 2.50 10.91 19.06
CA LEU A 226 2.37 12.33 19.35
C LEU A 226 0.97 12.87 19.04
N LEU A 227 0.40 12.48 17.90
CA LEU A 227 -0.94 12.90 17.50
C LEU A 227 -2.00 12.33 18.45
N LEU A 228 -1.96 11.05 18.78
CA LEU A 228 -2.93 10.41 19.69
C LEU A 228 -2.87 11.04 21.08
N ARG A 229 -1.70 11.26 21.64
CA ARG A 229 -1.55 11.97 22.93
C ARG A 229 -2.09 13.41 22.87
N GLY A 230 -2.08 14.04 21.70
CA GLY A 230 -2.69 15.35 21.47
C GLY A 230 -4.21 15.30 21.31
N LEU A 231 -4.77 14.17 20.89
CA LEU A 231 -6.21 13.97 20.69
C LEU A 231 -6.92 13.53 21.96
N GLU A 232 -6.30 12.66 22.77
CA GLU A 232 -6.89 12.05 23.95
C GLU A 232 -7.32 13.09 25.00
N VAL A 233 -8.43 12.79 25.64
CA VAL A 233 -8.91 13.56 26.80
C VAL A 233 -7.97 13.29 27.97
N ARG A 234 -7.32 14.32 28.49
CA ARG A 234 -6.47 14.20 29.69
C ARG A 234 -7.35 14.01 30.90
N PRO A 235 -7.09 13.02 31.79
CA PRO A 235 -7.72 12.99 33.10
C PRO A 235 -7.47 14.34 33.78
N GLN A 236 -8.53 14.96 34.27
CA GLN A 236 -8.37 16.14 35.14
C GLN A 236 -7.64 15.67 36.40
N ALA A 237 -6.48 16.29 36.68
CA ALA A 237 -5.70 16.03 37.89
C ALA A 237 -6.43 16.51 39.14
#